data_11868d9698001345413d28207d893e94
#
_entry.id   11868d9698001345413d28207d893e94
#
_cell.length_a   1.000
_cell.length_b   1.000
_cell.length_c   1.000
_cell.angle_alpha   90.00
_cell.angle_beta   90.00
_cell.angle_gamma   90.00
#
_symmetry.space_group_name_H-M   'P 1'
#
loop_
_entity.id
_entity.type
_entity.pdbx_description
1 polymer ?
#
loop_
_entity_poly.entity_id
_entity_poly.type
_entity_poly.pdbx_seq_one_letter_code
_entity_poly.pdbx_strand_id
1 'polypeptide(L)'
;MKKILFIGLLSLGTSWAQPKERKLVWQEEFDGVTLNEKDWNFELGDGCPNICGWGNNEKQIYTKDNHSFKNGNLVINVLKNGNDNYTSTRITTAGKKEFQYGRMEVRAKIPTGKGIWPAFWMLGSNIKKVGWPKCGEIDILEYVGREPHKIFTSLHTQDSHGNTINTKKTQIDNIEEGFHLYAIDWTKDKIEFFVDNQSVYTFNPDKKDENVWPFNQPFYFIINVAVGGNFGGHDIDTGIFPQEFLIDYIRVYQ
;
A
#
# COMPACT_ATOMS: atom_id res chain seq x y z
N MET A 1 20.82 74.23 12.28
CA MET A 1 19.86 73.46 11.46
C MET A 1 20.48 72.09 11.18
N LYS A 2 20.07 71.03 11.92
CA LYS A 2 20.55 69.63 11.71
C LYS A 2 19.57 68.93 10.79
N LYS A 3 20.06 68.43 9.64
CA LYS A 3 19.27 67.58 8.73
C LYS A 3 19.32 66.16 9.21
N ILE A 4 18.14 65.59 9.53
CA ILE A 4 17.98 64.16 9.87
C ILE A 4 17.71 63.40 8.58
N LEU A 5 18.57 62.44 8.26
CA LEU A 5 18.45 61.56 7.10
C LEU A 5 17.65 60.32 7.56
N PHE A 6 16.44 60.10 7.00
CA PHE A 6 15.66 58.91 7.21
C PHE A 6 16.14 57.84 6.21
N ILE A 7 16.74 56.76 6.70
CA ILE A 7 17.04 55.57 5.92
C ILE A 7 15.84 54.62 6.04
N GLY A 8 15.07 54.48 4.99
CA GLY A 8 14.01 53.53 4.95
C GLY A 8 14.57 52.11 4.73
N LEU A 9 14.37 51.21 5.70
CA LEU A 9 14.60 49.76 5.54
C LEU A 9 13.50 49.18 4.68
N LEU A 10 13.81 48.75 3.45
CA LEU A 10 12.97 47.86 2.65
C LEU A 10 13.08 46.44 3.22
N SER A 11 12.07 45.97 3.91
CA SER A 11 11.95 44.57 4.27
C SER A 11 11.48 43.77 3.06
N LEU A 12 12.38 42.99 2.45
CA LEU A 12 12.05 41.96 1.47
C LEU A 12 11.30 40.83 2.21
N GLY A 13 10.00 40.88 2.18
CA GLY A 13 9.15 39.78 2.65
C GLY A 13 9.29 38.59 1.70
N THR A 14 9.99 37.54 2.12
CA THR A 14 9.94 36.23 1.48
C THR A 14 8.54 35.65 1.70
N SER A 15 7.71 35.69 0.67
CA SER A 15 6.43 35.01 0.64
C SER A 15 6.69 33.50 0.60
N TRP A 16 6.64 32.84 1.73
CA TRP A 16 6.57 31.38 1.80
C TRP A 16 5.16 31.00 1.32
N ALA A 17 5.08 30.38 0.14
CA ALA A 17 3.82 29.78 -0.30
C ALA A 17 3.40 28.75 0.74
N GLN A 18 2.28 28.99 1.42
CA GLN A 18 1.67 28.02 2.32
C GLN A 18 1.40 26.73 1.52
N PRO A 19 1.76 25.56 2.04
CA PRO A 19 1.39 24.30 1.41
C PRO A 19 -0.13 24.30 1.20
N LYS A 20 -0.58 24.05 -0.03
CA LYS A 20 -2.02 23.95 -0.33
C LYS A 20 -2.61 22.85 0.56
N GLU A 21 -3.59 23.21 1.39
CA GLU A 21 -4.27 22.27 2.27
C GLU A 21 -4.94 21.19 1.41
N ARG A 22 -4.56 19.93 1.62
CA ARG A 22 -5.14 18.79 0.91
C ARG A 22 -6.54 18.53 1.43
N LYS A 23 -7.47 18.26 0.53
CA LYS A 23 -8.86 17.93 0.88
C LYS A 23 -9.06 16.42 0.81
N LEU A 24 -9.84 15.87 1.74
CA LEU A 24 -10.33 14.51 1.66
C LEU A 24 -11.22 14.38 0.42
N VAL A 25 -10.80 13.55 -0.56
CA VAL A 25 -11.52 13.35 -1.82
C VAL A 25 -12.19 11.99 -1.91
N TRP A 26 -11.74 11.02 -1.13
CA TRP A 26 -12.34 9.70 -1.00
C TRP A 26 -11.94 9.05 0.33
N GLN A 27 -12.89 8.29 0.87
CA GLN A 27 -12.66 7.49 2.07
C GLN A 27 -13.45 6.19 2.01
N GLU A 28 -12.92 5.16 2.65
CA GLU A 28 -13.59 3.93 2.99
C GLU A 28 -13.34 3.66 4.48
N GLU A 29 -14.40 3.74 5.29
CA GLU A 29 -14.32 3.64 6.75
C GLU A 29 -14.71 2.25 7.26
N PHE A 30 -15.14 1.34 6.40
CA PHE A 30 -15.53 -0.04 6.70
C PHE A 30 -16.52 -0.21 7.85
N ASP A 31 -17.30 0.83 8.19
CA ASP A 31 -18.30 0.85 9.25
C ASP A 31 -19.63 0.20 8.83
N GLY A 32 -19.73 -0.28 7.59
CA GLY A 32 -20.83 -1.09 7.07
C GLY A 32 -20.76 -2.55 7.50
N VAL A 33 -21.67 -3.35 6.95
CA VAL A 33 -21.73 -4.82 7.15
C VAL A 33 -21.41 -5.61 5.89
N THR A 34 -21.21 -4.94 4.79
CA THR A 34 -20.87 -5.51 3.47
C THR A 34 -19.88 -4.60 2.75
N LEU A 35 -19.06 -5.19 1.89
CA LEU A 35 -18.16 -4.43 1.04
C LEU A 35 -18.94 -3.58 0.04
N ASN A 36 -18.58 -2.33 -0.12
CA ASN A 36 -19.18 -1.43 -1.09
C ASN A 36 -18.78 -1.83 -2.52
N GLU A 37 -19.61 -2.59 -3.20
CA GLU A 37 -19.33 -3.08 -4.56
C GLU A 37 -19.30 -1.96 -5.63
N LYS A 38 -19.66 -0.71 -5.30
CA LYS A 38 -19.44 0.42 -6.21
C LYS A 38 -17.97 0.83 -6.27
N ASP A 39 -17.23 0.57 -5.20
CA ASP A 39 -15.83 0.96 -5.05
C ASP A 39 -14.87 -0.23 -5.15
N TRP A 40 -15.33 -1.44 -4.77
CA TRP A 40 -14.50 -2.63 -4.65
C TRP A 40 -14.92 -3.78 -5.59
N ASN A 41 -13.92 -4.56 -6.02
CA ASN A 41 -14.08 -5.84 -6.69
C ASN A 41 -13.37 -6.92 -5.88
N PHE A 42 -13.80 -8.17 -6.00
CA PHE A 42 -13.04 -9.33 -5.55
C PHE A 42 -12.21 -9.89 -6.71
N GLU A 43 -10.96 -10.22 -6.43
CA GLU A 43 -10.14 -11.08 -7.28
C GLU A 43 -10.09 -12.46 -6.67
N LEU A 44 -10.50 -13.49 -7.41
CA LEU A 44 -10.77 -14.83 -6.90
C LEU A 44 -9.81 -15.88 -7.48
N GLY A 45 -9.69 -17.01 -6.77
CA GLY A 45 -8.90 -18.15 -7.20
C GLY A 45 -7.42 -18.03 -6.81
N ASP A 46 -6.60 -18.76 -7.54
CA ASP A 46 -5.14 -18.84 -7.36
C ASP A 46 -4.35 -18.09 -8.44
N GLY A 47 -5.05 -17.28 -9.25
CA GLY A 47 -4.47 -16.56 -10.39
C GLY A 47 -4.34 -17.33 -11.68
N CYS A 48 -4.63 -18.65 -11.67
CA CYS A 48 -4.60 -19.46 -12.90
C CYS A 48 -5.75 -19.10 -13.86
N PRO A 49 -5.57 -19.24 -15.19
CA PRO A 49 -4.36 -19.73 -15.85
C PRO A 49 -3.29 -18.67 -16.13
N ASN A 50 -3.55 -17.38 -15.87
CA ASN A 50 -2.71 -16.29 -16.36
C ASN A 50 -1.45 -16.09 -15.49
N ILE A 51 -1.60 -16.11 -14.18
CA ILE A 51 -0.54 -15.87 -13.18
C ILE A 51 -0.70 -16.85 -12.01
N CYS A 52 -0.61 -18.15 -12.25
CA CYS A 52 -0.80 -19.17 -11.23
C CYS A 52 0.08 -18.90 -9.99
N GLY A 53 -0.50 -19.09 -8.78
CA GLY A 53 0.14 -18.67 -7.54
C GLY A 53 0.34 -17.16 -7.47
N TRP A 54 -0.52 -16.39 -8.17
CA TRP A 54 -0.47 -14.93 -8.31
C TRP A 54 0.89 -14.40 -8.78
N GLY A 55 1.63 -15.22 -9.56
CA GLY A 55 2.96 -14.91 -10.07
C GLY A 55 4.09 -15.04 -9.04
N ASN A 56 3.80 -15.37 -7.78
CA ASN A 56 4.72 -15.41 -6.66
C ASN A 56 4.82 -16.78 -5.98
N ASN A 57 4.26 -17.85 -6.58
CA ASN A 57 4.14 -19.18 -5.96
C ASN A 57 3.36 -19.17 -4.63
N GLU A 58 2.43 -18.24 -4.48
CA GLU A 58 1.54 -18.14 -3.33
C GLU A 58 0.65 -19.38 -3.19
N LYS A 59 0.26 -19.71 -1.97
CA LYS A 59 -0.41 -20.99 -1.63
C LYS A 59 -1.91 -20.86 -1.40
N GLN A 60 -2.42 -19.67 -1.14
CA GLN A 60 -3.84 -19.46 -0.87
C GLN A 60 -4.67 -19.40 -2.16
N ILE A 61 -5.93 -19.73 -1.96
CA ILE A 61 -7.02 -19.43 -2.90
C ILE A 61 -7.77 -18.22 -2.34
N TYR A 62 -7.94 -17.16 -3.13
CA TYR A 62 -8.75 -16.03 -2.75
C TYR A 62 -10.23 -16.30 -2.98
N THR A 63 -11.05 -16.02 -1.96
CA THR A 63 -12.51 -16.22 -1.97
C THR A 63 -13.23 -14.97 -1.46
N LYS A 64 -14.54 -14.90 -1.72
CA LYS A 64 -15.39 -13.88 -1.12
C LYS A 64 -15.69 -14.17 0.35
N ASP A 65 -15.62 -15.43 0.78
CA ASP A 65 -16.07 -15.85 2.11
C ASP A 65 -15.04 -15.58 3.22
N ASN A 66 -13.83 -15.16 2.81
CA ASN A 66 -12.73 -14.89 3.73
C ASN A 66 -12.67 -13.42 4.19
N HIS A 67 -13.76 -12.65 4.03
CA HIS A 67 -13.85 -11.31 4.63
C HIS A 67 -15.07 -11.21 5.55
N SER A 68 -14.97 -10.31 6.50
CA SER A 68 -16.06 -9.96 7.41
C SER A 68 -15.91 -8.52 7.90
N PHE A 69 -16.94 -8.03 8.59
CA PHE A 69 -16.92 -6.71 9.22
C PHE A 69 -17.09 -6.87 10.72
N LYS A 70 -16.19 -6.26 11.50
CA LYS A 70 -16.19 -6.38 12.95
C LYS A 70 -15.70 -5.10 13.59
N ASN A 71 -16.54 -4.52 14.45
CA ASN A 71 -16.22 -3.30 15.20
C ASN A 71 -15.76 -2.12 14.31
N GLY A 72 -16.40 -1.92 13.15
CA GLY A 72 -16.04 -0.86 12.22
C GLY A 72 -14.76 -1.12 11.43
N ASN A 73 -14.35 -2.38 11.30
CA ASN A 73 -13.19 -2.76 10.49
C ASN A 73 -13.57 -3.79 9.45
N LEU A 74 -12.96 -3.70 8.28
CA LEU A 74 -12.85 -4.84 7.37
C LEU A 74 -11.84 -5.83 7.97
N VAL A 75 -12.23 -7.09 8.03
CA VAL A 75 -11.36 -8.20 8.48
C VAL A 75 -11.14 -9.15 7.32
N ILE A 76 -9.91 -9.32 6.88
CA ILE A 76 -9.53 -10.39 5.97
C ILE A 76 -9.10 -11.59 6.82
N ASN A 77 -9.89 -12.67 6.73
CA ASN A 77 -9.64 -13.91 7.45
C ASN A 77 -8.76 -14.83 6.61
N VAL A 78 -7.62 -15.22 7.15
CA VAL A 78 -6.74 -16.22 6.53
C VAL A 78 -6.94 -17.55 7.24
N LEU A 79 -7.47 -18.52 6.52
CA LEU A 79 -7.84 -19.81 7.05
C LEU A 79 -6.96 -20.91 6.46
N LYS A 80 -6.71 -21.94 7.29
CA LYS A 80 -6.12 -23.20 6.86
C LYS A 80 -7.17 -24.28 6.95
N ASN A 81 -7.49 -24.92 5.83
CA ASN A 81 -8.48 -25.98 5.71
C ASN A 81 -7.79 -27.30 5.36
N GLY A 82 -7.65 -28.21 6.32
CA GLY A 82 -6.96 -29.48 6.11
C GLY A 82 -5.45 -29.31 5.87
N ASN A 83 -4.87 -30.20 5.08
CA ASN A 83 -3.43 -30.16 4.77
C ASN A 83 -3.18 -29.20 3.58
N ASP A 84 -2.37 -28.17 3.81
CA ASP A 84 -1.87 -27.22 2.81
C ASP A 84 -2.90 -26.46 1.96
N ASN A 85 -4.17 -26.42 2.38
CA ASN A 85 -5.20 -25.60 1.75
C ASN A 85 -5.39 -24.31 2.55
N TYR A 86 -5.00 -23.21 1.96
CA TYR A 86 -5.15 -21.88 2.55
C TYR A 86 -6.19 -21.09 1.77
N THR A 87 -7.02 -20.34 2.47
CA THR A 87 -7.96 -19.40 1.86
C THR A 87 -7.80 -18.02 2.46
N SER A 88 -8.00 -16.98 1.65
CA SER A 88 -7.88 -15.57 2.02
C SER A 88 -8.82 -14.72 1.16
N THR A 89 -8.74 -13.41 1.29
CA THR A 89 -9.45 -12.46 0.41
C THR A 89 -8.46 -11.50 -0.25
N ARG A 90 -8.73 -11.19 -1.52
CA ARG A 90 -8.10 -10.12 -2.28
C ARG A 90 -9.17 -9.24 -2.89
N ILE A 91 -9.10 -7.94 -2.59
CA ILE A 91 -10.02 -6.92 -3.11
C ILE A 91 -9.25 -5.81 -3.80
N THR A 92 -9.89 -5.17 -4.78
CA THR A 92 -9.27 -4.12 -5.57
C THR A 92 -10.29 -3.05 -5.98
N THR A 93 -9.80 -1.81 -6.13
CA THR A 93 -10.63 -0.71 -6.66
C THR A 93 -10.49 -0.54 -8.17
N ALA A 94 -9.86 -1.46 -8.89
CA ALA A 94 -9.60 -1.40 -10.32
C ALA A 94 -10.86 -1.08 -11.15
N GLY A 95 -10.80 -0.03 -11.99
CA GLY A 95 -11.90 0.43 -12.83
C GLY A 95 -13.06 1.10 -12.07
N LYS A 96 -12.93 1.32 -10.77
CA LYS A 96 -13.96 1.94 -9.92
C LYS A 96 -13.45 3.18 -9.20
N LYS A 97 -12.32 3.07 -8.49
CA LYS A 97 -11.64 4.19 -7.81
C LYS A 97 -10.16 4.15 -8.15
N GLU A 98 -9.72 5.20 -8.79
CA GLU A 98 -8.34 5.36 -9.26
C GLU A 98 -7.89 6.78 -8.92
N PHE A 99 -6.66 6.91 -8.44
CA PHE A 99 -6.13 8.18 -7.94
C PHE A 99 -4.76 8.46 -8.55
N GLN A 100 -4.46 9.72 -8.75
CA GLN A 100 -3.15 10.18 -9.18
C GLN A 100 -2.72 11.33 -8.28
N TYR A 101 -1.58 11.17 -7.61
CA TYR A 101 -1.02 12.12 -6.66
C TYR A 101 -1.90 12.34 -5.41
N GLY A 102 -1.31 12.92 -4.40
CA GLY A 102 -1.96 13.20 -3.13
C GLY A 102 -1.38 12.37 -1.98
N ARG A 103 -2.06 12.38 -0.85
CA ARG A 103 -1.78 11.50 0.27
C ARG A 103 -2.78 10.35 0.25
N MET A 104 -2.28 9.13 0.26
CA MET A 104 -3.04 7.89 0.43
C MET A 104 -2.63 7.26 1.74
N GLU A 105 -3.60 6.89 2.56
CA GLU A 105 -3.31 6.27 3.85
C GLU A 105 -4.27 5.14 4.18
N VAL A 106 -3.75 4.13 4.87
CA VAL A 106 -4.52 3.04 5.45
C VAL A 106 -4.15 2.92 6.93
N ARG A 107 -5.17 2.76 7.79
CA ARG A 107 -4.98 2.39 9.18
C ARG A 107 -5.32 0.92 9.34
N ALA A 108 -4.34 0.11 9.73
CA ALA A 108 -4.50 -1.34 9.75
C ALA A 108 -3.70 -2.01 10.88
N LYS A 109 -4.19 -3.20 11.30
CA LYS A 109 -3.47 -4.13 12.18
C LYS A 109 -3.14 -5.37 11.38
N ILE A 110 -1.84 -5.63 11.21
CA ILE A 110 -1.34 -6.76 10.42
C ILE A 110 -1.48 -8.10 11.15
N PRO A 111 -1.71 -9.22 10.41
CA PRO A 111 -1.50 -10.56 10.90
C PRO A 111 0.00 -10.87 11.02
N THR A 112 0.36 -11.84 11.86
CA THR A 112 1.76 -12.16 12.15
C THR A 112 2.05 -13.66 12.05
N GLY A 113 3.33 -14.02 12.02
CA GLY A 113 3.80 -15.40 11.99
C GLY A 113 4.31 -15.85 10.63
N LYS A 114 5.17 -16.88 10.64
CA LYS A 114 5.86 -17.37 9.43
C LYS A 114 4.89 -17.83 8.35
N GLY A 115 5.12 -17.34 7.15
CA GLY A 115 4.32 -17.67 5.97
C GLY A 115 3.17 -16.70 5.70
N ILE A 116 2.93 -15.69 6.56
CA ILE A 116 1.94 -14.63 6.33
C ILE A 116 2.58 -13.46 5.58
N TRP A 117 1.84 -12.92 4.61
CA TRP A 117 2.24 -11.78 3.80
C TRP A 117 1.02 -10.89 3.50
N PRO A 118 0.63 -9.99 4.43
CA PRO A 118 -0.36 -8.93 4.18
C PRO A 118 0.24 -7.81 3.35
N ALA A 119 -0.59 -7.23 2.48
CA ALA A 119 -0.22 -6.09 1.65
C ALA A 119 -1.38 -5.11 1.45
N PHE A 120 -1.04 -3.81 1.43
CA PHE A 120 -1.82 -2.71 0.90
C PHE A 120 -0.97 -1.97 -0.12
N TRP A 121 -1.37 -2.00 -1.36
CA TRP A 121 -0.55 -1.61 -2.49
C TRP A 121 -1.37 -1.06 -3.66
N MET A 122 -0.72 -0.57 -4.68
CA MET A 122 -1.37 0.04 -5.84
C MET A 122 -0.72 -0.41 -7.13
N LEU A 123 -1.54 -0.58 -8.19
CA LEU A 123 -1.08 -0.82 -9.55
C LEU A 123 -1.54 0.29 -10.50
N GLY A 124 -0.71 0.59 -11.50
CA GLY A 124 -1.04 1.54 -12.55
C GLY A 124 -2.25 1.11 -13.37
N SER A 125 -3.22 2.03 -13.55
CA SER A 125 -4.50 1.75 -14.22
C SER A 125 -4.36 1.36 -15.69
N ASN A 126 -3.20 1.64 -16.30
CA ASN A 126 -2.88 1.25 -17.68
C ASN A 126 -2.35 -0.20 -17.82
N ILE A 127 -2.35 -1.01 -16.76
CA ILE A 127 -1.77 -2.37 -16.74
C ILE A 127 -2.26 -3.24 -17.92
N LYS A 128 -3.53 -3.15 -18.28
CA LYS A 128 -4.08 -3.91 -19.43
C LYS A 128 -3.45 -3.53 -20.77
N LYS A 129 -2.90 -2.31 -20.88
CA LYS A 129 -2.28 -1.78 -22.09
C LYS A 129 -0.79 -2.07 -22.16
N VAL A 130 -0.07 -1.89 -21.06
CA VAL A 130 1.40 -1.94 -21.04
C VAL A 130 1.97 -3.16 -20.33
N GLY A 131 1.15 -3.84 -19.51
CA GLY A 131 1.58 -4.96 -18.68
C GLY A 131 2.38 -4.54 -17.45
N TRP A 132 2.59 -5.49 -16.54
CA TRP A 132 3.53 -5.35 -15.44
C TRP A 132 4.95 -5.74 -15.92
N PRO A 133 6.01 -5.06 -15.48
CA PRO A 133 6.07 -3.98 -14.50
C PRO A 133 5.96 -2.56 -15.08
N LYS A 134 5.72 -2.39 -16.39
CA LYS A 134 5.64 -1.07 -17.06
C LYS A 134 4.52 -0.18 -16.52
N CYS A 135 3.44 -0.78 -16.01
CA CYS A 135 2.36 0.00 -15.41
C CYS A 135 2.78 0.70 -14.10
N GLY A 136 3.86 0.24 -13.48
CA GLY A 136 4.27 0.67 -12.15
C GLY A 136 3.46 0.02 -11.02
N GLU A 137 4.11 -0.14 -9.86
CA GLU A 137 3.52 -0.68 -8.63
C GLU A 137 4.06 0.11 -7.44
N ILE A 138 3.20 0.39 -6.46
CA ILE A 138 3.54 1.13 -5.23
C ILE A 138 3.06 0.29 -4.05
N ASP A 139 3.99 -0.28 -3.29
CA ASP A 139 3.68 -1.09 -2.11
C ASP A 139 3.78 -0.22 -0.87
N ILE A 140 2.61 0.24 -0.39
CA ILE A 140 2.51 1.18 0.74
C ILE A 140 2.78 0.44 2.05
N LEU A 141 2.28 -0.78 2.16
CA LEU A 141 2.46 -1.69 3.27
C LEU A 141 2.69 -3.09 2.74
N GLU A 142 3.83 -3.67 3.06
CA GLU A 142 4.06 -5.10 3.03
C GLU A 142 4.73 -5.55 4.34
N TYR A 143 4.30 -6.70 4.82
CA TYR A 143 4.92 -7.38 5.95
C TYR A 143 5.09 -8.86 5.60
N VAL A 144 6.20 -9.47 6.02
CA VAL A 144 6.40 -10.91 5.90
C VAL A 144 6.79 -11.51 7.24
N GLY A 145 6.00 -12.47 7.70
CA GLY A 145 6.17 -13.05 9.03
C GLY A 145 7.49 -13.79 9.28
N ARG A 146 8.28 -14.06 8.22
CA ARG A 146 9.65 -14.58 8.33
C ARG A 146 10.68 -13.52 8.77
N GLU A 147 10.31 -12.23 8.68
CA GLU A 147 11.13 -11.10 9.14
C GLU A 147 10.30 -10.22 10.09
N PRO A 148 10.09 -10.66 11.33
CA PRO A 148 9.25 -9.94 12.30
C PRO A 148 9.79 -8.54 12.58
N HIS A 149 8.91 -7.65 13.05
CA HIS A 149 9.18 -6.24 13.38
C HIS A 149 9.67 -5.39 12.21
N LYS A 150 9.42 -5.80 10.95
CA LYS A 150 9.86 -5.06 9.77
C LYS A 150 8.71 -4.82 8.80
N ILE A 151 8.64 -3.60 8.30
CA ILE A 151 7.77 -3.20 7.20
C ILE A 151 8.62 -2.98 5.95
N PHE A 152 8.07 -3.41 4.83
CA PHE A 152 8.66 -3.19 3.52
C PHE A 152 7.78 -2.17 2.78
N THR A 153 8.43 -1.20 2.15
CA THR A 153 7.82 -0.28 1.21
C THR A 153 8.61 -0.35 -0.08
N SER A 154 7.92 -0.56 -1.19
CA SER A 154 8.58 -0.88 -2.46
C SER A 154 7.97 -0.12 -3.62
N LEU A 155 8.76 -0.01 -4.68
CA LEU A 155 8.31 0.48 -5.98
C LEU A 155 8.83 -0.46 -7.06
N HIS A 156 7.93 -0.92 -7.93
CA HIS A 156 8.30 -1.73 -9.08
C HIS A 156 8.11 -0.91 -10.37
N THR A 157 9.16 -0.91 -11.16
CA THR A 157 9.25 -0.18 -12.44
C THR A 157 9.85 -1.07 -13.51
N GLN A 158 9.86 -0.64 -14.77
CA GLN A 158 10.50 -1.40 -15.83
C GLN A 158 11.99 -1.65 -15.55
N ASP A 159 12.68 -0.64 -15.00
CA ASP A 159 14.12 -0.73 -14.73
C ASP A 159 14.44 -1.57 -13.49
N SER A 160 13.50 -1.67 -12.53
CA SER A 160 13.72 -2.45 -11.32
C SER A 160 12.40 -3.02 -10.78
N HIS A 161 12.27 -4.33 -10.77
CA HIS A 161 11.06 -5.04 -10.34
C HIS A 161 11.38 -6.43 -9.77
N GLY A 162 10.36 -7.10 -9.19
CA GLY A 162 10.55 -8.35 -8.48
C GLY A 162 11.41 -8.11 -7.23
N ASN A 163 12.67 -8.51 -7.27
CA ASN A 163 13.63 -8.16 -6.22
C ASN A 163 14.18 -6.72 -6.46
N THR A 164 13.28 -5.75 -6.40
CA THR A 164 13.58 -4.35 -6.75
C THR A 164 14.59 -3.72 -5.80
N ILE A 165 15.49 -2.87 -6.36
CA ILE A 165 16.39 -2.02 -5.56
C ILE A 165 15.65 -0.84 -4.91
N ASN A 166 14.44 -0.54 -5.36
CA ASN A 166 13.60 0.54 -4.85
C ASN A 166 12.74 0.07 -3.66
N THR A 167 13.33 -0.75 -2.79
CA THR A 167 12.72 -1.27 -1.57
C THR A 167 13.41 -0.70 -0.35
N LYS A 168 12.61 -0.29 0.64
CA LYS A 168 13.09 0.04 1.98
C LYS A 168 12.51 -0.94 2.99
N LYS A 169 13.41 -1.59 3.73
CA LYS A 169 13.09 -2.40 4.90
C LYS A 169 13.27 -1.52 6.15
N THR A 170 12.22 -1.31 6.92
CA THR A 170 12.22 -0.48 8.11
C THR A 170 11.91 -1.31 9.35
N GLN A 171 12.79 -1.27 10.34
CA GLN A 171 12.60 -1.90 11.65
C GLN A 171 11.68 -1.02 12.49
N ILE A 172 10.59 -1.61 13.03
CA ILE A 172 9.63 -0.94 13.93
C ILE A 172 9.22 -1.98 14.97
N ASP A 173 9.70 -1.85 16.18
CA ASP A 173 9.64 -2.91 17.19
C ASP A 173 8.22 -3.29 17.61
N ASN A 174 7.28 -2.35 17.59
CA ASN A 174 5.88 -2.55 17.98
C ASN A 174 4.91 -2.71 16.78
N ILE A 175 5.41 -2.86 15.56
CA ILE A 175 4.57 -2.88 14.35
C ILE A 175 3.52 -4.02 14.32
N GLU A 176 3.76 -5.05 15.08
CA GLU A 176 2.87 -6.21 15.23
C GLU A 176 1.79 -5.98 16.31
N GLU A 177 1.86 -4.86 17.03
CA GLU A 177 0.99 -4.51 18.15
C GLU A 177 -0.06 -3.47 17.75
N GLY A 178 -1.34 -3.85 17.69
CA GLY A 178 -2.42 -2.88 17.45
C GLY A 178 -2.50 -2.35 16.02
N PHE A 179 -3.05 -1.15 15.87
CA PHE A 179 -3.23 -0.48 14.59
C PHE A 179 -2.13 0.55 14.35
N HIS A 180 -1.59 0.53 13.15
CA HIS A 180 -0.64 1.52 12.66
C HIS A 180 -1.17 2.24 11.43
N LEU A 181 -0.66 3.43 11.15
CA LEU A 181 -0.99 4.22 9.99
C LEU A 181 0.13 4.07 8.94
N TYR A 182 -0.21 3.55 7.78
CA TYR A 182 0.70 3.45 6.64
C TYR A 182 0.24 4.43 5.56
N ALA A 183 1.16 5.22 5.03
CA ALA A 183 0.78 6.25 4.07
C ALA A 183 1.87 6.54 3.04
N ILE A 184 1.45 7.14 1.92
CA ILE A 184 2.34 7.82 0.97
C ILE A 184 1.90 9.26 0.75
N ASP A 185 2.89 10.11 0.53
CA ASP A 185 2.75 11.41 -0.11
C ASP A 185 3.32 11.31 -1.52
N TRP A 186 2.43 11.29 -2.49
CA TRP A 186 2.76 11.11 -3.89
C TRP A 186 2.55 12.40 -4.67
N THR A 187 3.60 12.88 -5.32
CA THR A 187 3.61 14.06 -6.19
C THR A 187 4.11 13.67 -7.59
N LYS A 188 4.15 14.61 -8.51
CA LYS A 188 4.77 14.41 -9.83
C LYS A 188 6.28 14.16 -9.77
N ASP A 189 6.93 14.51 -8.66
CA ASP A 189 8.38 14.51 -8.52
C ASP A 189 8.91 13.40 -7.60
N LYS A 190 8.13 13.02 -6.56
CA LYS A 190 8.55 12.04 -5.56
C LYS A 190 7.37 11.26 -5.00
N ILE A 191 7.67 10.09 -4.45
CA ILE A 191 6.80 9.32 -3.56
C ILE A 191 7.54 9.17 -2.23
N GLU A 192 6.90 9.60 -1.14
CA GLU A 192 7.43 9.51 0.21
C GLU A 192 6.51 8.63 1.05
N PHE A 193 7.10 7.66 1.74
CA PHE A 193 6.39 6.65 2.53
C PHE A 193 6.48 6.96 4.01
N PHE A 194 5.39 6.68 4.73
CA PHE A 194 5.27 6.96 6.15
C PHE A 194 4.70 5.75 6.91
N VAL A 195 5.20 5.54 8.14
CA VAL A 195 4.56 4.70 9.15
C VAL A 195 4.36 5.57 10.39
N ASP A 196 3.14 5.62 10.93
CA ASP A 196 2.75 6.46 12.07
C ASP A 196 3.19 7.93 11.92
N ASN A 197 3.04 8.46 10.70
CA ASN A 197 3.46 9.81 10.29
C ASN A 197 4.98 10.07 10.32
N GLN A 198 5.81 9.04 10.55
CA GLN A 198 7.25 9.15 10.40
C GLN A 198 7.65 8.74 8.99
N SER A 199 8.41 9.59 8.30
CA SER A 199 8.94 9.28 6.96
C SER A 199 9.95 8.14 7.07
N VAL A 200 9.71 7.06 6.31
CA VAL A 200 10.55 5.86 6.31
C VAL A 200 11.32 5.67 5.02
N TYR A 201 10.81 6.19 3.90
CA TYR A 201 11.46 6.09 2.59
C TYR A 201 11.01 7.23 1.67
N THR A 202 11.92 7.72 0.85
CA THR A 202 11.61 8.67 -0.24
C THR A 202 12.20 8.18 -1.54
N PHE A 203 11.37 7.98 -2.55
CA PHE A 203 11.78 7.71 -3.91
C PHE A 203 11.68 8.99 -4.73
N ASN A 204 12.84 9.53 -5.12
CA ASN A 204 12.96 10.73 -5.95
C ASN A 204 14.17 10.58 -6.89
N PRO A 205 14.06 9.76 -7.94
CA PRO A 205 15.17 9.54 -8.86
C PRO A 205 15.46 10.79 -9.70
N ASP A 206 16.72 11.00 -10.03
CA ASP A 206 17.14 12.12 -10.90
C ASP A 206 16.53 11.99 -12.30
N LYS A 207 16.53 10.77 -12.85
CA LYS A 207 15.93 10.45 -14.13
C LYS A 207 14.49 9.96 -13.94
N LYS A 208 13.56 10.57 -14.66
CA LYS A 208 12.12 10.27 -14.59
C LYS A 208 11.55 9.94 -15.99
N ASP A 209 12.22 9.05 -16.73
CA ASP A 209 11.61 8.49 -17.92
C ASP A 209 10.57 7.39 -17.58
N GLU A 210 9.88 6.89 -18.60
CA GLU A 210 8.80 5.90 -18.42
C GLU A 210 9.25 4.57 -17.80
N ASN A 211 10.54 4.22 -17.88
CA ASN A 211 11.07 2.99 -17.32
C ASN A 211 11.37 3.11 -15.82
N VAL A 212 11.73 4.31 -15.37
CA VAL A 212 12.07 4.61 -13.96
C VAL A 212 10.88 5.20 -13.22
N TRP A 213 10.06 6.02 -13.89
CA TRP A 213 8.97 6.80 -13.28
C TRP A 213 7.63 6.60 -13.99
N PRO A 214 7.00 5.41 -13.91
CA PRO A 214 5.66 5.17 -14.48
C PRO A 214 4.52 5.80 -13.65
N PHE A 215 4.83 6.62 -12.65
CA PHE A 215 3.90 7.16 -11.66
C PHE A 215 3.23 8.47 -12.08
N ASN A 216 3.15 8.75 -13.39
CA ASN A 216 2.46 9.93 -13.96
C ASN A 216 1.06 9.58 -14.51
N GLN A 217 0.37 8.67 -13.87
CA GLN A 217 -0.94 8.18 -14.27
C GLN A 217 -1.74 7.74 -13.04
N PRO A 218 -3.05 7.49 -13.15
CA PRO A 218 -3.84 6.95 -12.05
C PRO A 218 -3.42 5.53 -11.65
N PHE A 219 -3.56 5.24 -10.37
CA PHE A 219 -3.36 3.93 -9.75
C PHE A 219 -4.59 3.54 -8.95
N TYR A 220 -4.84 2.24 -8.83
CA TYR A 220 -5.90 1.66 -8.02
C TYR A 220 -5.33 0.85 -6.86
N PHE A 221 -6.11 0.74 -5.78
CA PHE A 221 -5.72 -0.01 -4.59
C PHE A 221 -5.96 -1.51 -4.74
N ILE A 222 -5.10 -2.27 -4.08
CA ILE A 222 -5.25 -3.71 -3.83
C ILE A 222 -4.95 -3.98 -2.36
N ILE A 223 -5.77 -4.84 -1.74
CA ILE A 223 -5.59 -5.33 -0.37
C ILE A 223 -5.69 -6.84 -0.39
N ASN A 224 -4.72 -7.52 0.20
CA ASN A 224 -4.75 -8.96 0.32
C ASN A 224 -3.88 -9.45 1.48
N VAL A 225 -4.07 -10.72 1.84
CA VAL A 225 -3.09 -11.47 2.61
C VAL A 225 -2.73 -12.72 1.81
N ALA A 226 -1.47 -12.80 1.39
CA ALA A 226 -0.92 -13.99 0.79
C ALA A 226 -0.38 -14.96 1.85
N VAL A 227 -0.26 -16.22 1.47
CA VAL A 227 0.33 -17.27 2.31
C VAL A 227 1.49 -17.92 1.55
N GLY A 228 2.66 -17.94 2.17
CA GLY A 228 3.86 -18.50 1.55
C GLY A 228 4.37 -17.65 0.37
N GLY A 229 4.78 -18.33 -0.69
CA GLY A 229 5.28 -17.69 -1.91
C GLY A 229 6.72 -17.22 -1.80
N ASN A 230 7.19 -16.57 -2.88
CA ASN A 230 8.57 -16.13 -3.01
C ASN A 230 8.97 -15.13 -1.91
N PHE A 231 8.07 -14.21 -1.56
CA PHE A 231 8.33 -13.17 -0.57
C PHE A 231 7.84 -13.56 0.83
N GLY A 232 6.68 -14.19 0.99
CA GLY A 232 6.18 -14.69 2.28
C GLY A 232 7.01 -15.82 2.87
N GLY A 233 7.73 -16.55 2.02
CA GLY A 233 8.59 -17.68 2.38
C GLY A 233 7.89 -19.03 2.24
N HIS A 234 8.67 -20.09 2.07
CA HIS A 234 8.16 -21.46 1.90
C HIS A 234 7.96 -22.19 3.22
N ASP A 235 8.56 -21.70 4.32
CA ASP A 235 8.40 -22.22 5.68
C ASP A 235 7.17 -21.55 6.31
N ILE A 236 6.04 -22.26 6.30
CA ILE A 236 4.78 -21.78 6.82
C ILE A 236 4.51 -22.45 8.17
N ASP A 237 4.39 -21.64 9.23
CA ASP A 237 3.95 -22.15 10.52
C ASP A 237 2.45 -22.45 10.48
N THR A 238 2.10 -23.72 10.37
CA THR A 238 0.69 -24.14 10.26
C THR A 238 -0.11 -23.95 11.55
N GLY A 239 0.53 -23.70 12.67
CA GLY A 239 -0.09 -23.49 13.98
C GLY A 239 -0.62 -22.06 14.20
N ILE A 240 -0.26 -21.11 13.34
CA ILE A 240 -0.68 -19.71 13.51
C ILE A 240 -2.12 -19.44 13.05
N PHE A 241 -2.71 -20.31 12.23
CA PHE A 241 -4.05 -20.08 11.65
C PHE A 241 -5.18 -20.42 12.63
N PRO A 242 -6.30 -19.65 12.60
CA PRO A 242 -6.62 -18.56 11.68
C PRO A 242 -5.84 -17.27 11.98
N GLN A 243 -5.68 -16.42 10.94
CA GLN A 243 -5.11 -15.08 11.08
C GLN A 243 -6.10 -14.02 10.59
N GLU A 244 -6.02 -12.81 11.13
CA GLU A 244 -6.89 -11.69 10.77
C GLU A 244 -6.04 -10.47 10.37
N PHE A 245 -6.29 -9.90 9.19
CA PHE A 245 -5.82 -8.58 8.81
C PHE A 245 -6.97 -7.60 8.99
N LEU A 246 -6.85 -6.67 9.91
CA LEU A 246 -7.90 -5.70 10.22
C LEU A 246 -7.57 -4.37 9.55
N ILE A 247 -8.50 -3.83 8.78
CA ILE A 247 -8.39 -2.53 8.14
C ILE A 247 -9.49 -1.63 8.70
N ASP A 248 -9.07 -0.55 9.40
CA ASP A 248 -9.96 0.42 10.01
C ASP A 248 -10.50 1.39 8.96
N TYR A 249 -9.61 2.04 8.23
CA TYR A 249 -10.00 2.92 7.13
C TYR A 249 -8.93 3.06 6.05
N ILE A 250 -9.37 3.56 4.90
CA ILE A 250 -8.52 4.07 3.82
C ILE A 250 -8.98 5.47 3.47
N ARG A 251 -8.05 6.42 3.36
CA ARG A 251 -8.37 7.82 3.04
C ARG A 251 -7.43 8.36 1.97
N VAL A 252 -7.98 9.16 1.07
CA VAL A 252 -7.26 9.84 0.00
C VAL A 252 -7.49 11.34 0.09
N TYR A 253 -6.40 12.09 0.13
CA TYR A 253 -6.39 13.55 0.20
C TYR A 253 -5.64 14.13 -1.01
N GLN A 254 -6.27 15.09 -1.72
CA GLN A 254 -5.72 15.78 -2.89
C GLN A 254 -5.84 17.31 -2.81
#